data_c82e9f4057601342a78436ef738c67f3
#
_entry.id   c82e9f4057601342a78436ef738c67f3
#
_cell.length_a   1.000
_cell.length_b   1.000
_cell.length_c   1.000
_cell.angle_alpha   90.00
_cell.angle_beta   90.00
_cell.angle_gamma   90.00
#
_symmetry.space_group_name_H-M   'P 1'
#
loop_
_entity.id
_entity.type
_entity.pdbx_description
1 polymer ?
#
loop_
_entity_poly.entity_id
_entity_poly.type
_entity_poly.pdbx_seq_one_letter_code
_entity_poly.pdbx_strand_id
1 'polypeptide(L)'
;AGQPLIVHQMTALRAAGITELVINTGHLGVQLTSVLGDGGIWGLRIVYSPEPPDALETGGGIFQALPLLGSEPFLVVNGDVWTDYPFVRLPAAPVGLAHLVLVDNPSHHPVGDFSLRNGRVEETGAARLTFSGISVLRPELFANCAPGRFPLGPLLRRAMTDGQVTGEHYRGGWRDIGTPQRLAELDGELRRRHKEQRSNSPSIGD
;
A
#
# COMPACT_ATOMS: atom_id res chain seq x y z
N ALA A 1 16.62 -7.53 -0.69
CA ALA A 1 18.06 -7.69 -0.63
C ALA A 1 18.58 -7.44 0.79
N GLY A 2 18.22 -8.33 1.72
CA GLY A 2 18.71 -8.28 3.11
C GLY A 2 18.06 -7.22 4.01
N GLN A 3 16.98 -6.59 3.57
CA GLN A 3 16.16 -5.67 4.37
C GLN A 3 14.73 -6.17 4.46
N PRO A 4 14.01 -5.90 5.57
CA PRO A 4 12.59 -6.17 5.68
C PRO A 4 11.79 -5.51 4.57
N LEU A 5 10.70 -6.15 4.11
CA LEU A 5 9.85 -5.62 3.04
C LEU A 5 9.33 -4.21 3.35
N ILE A 6 8.87 -3.98 4.57
CA ILE A 6 8.36 -2.68 5.02
C ILE A 6 9.40 -1.55 4.91
N VAL A 7 10.70 -1.84 5.06
CA VAL A 7 11.76 -0.84 4.93
C VAL A 7 11.88 -0.33 3.49
N HIS A 8 11.64 -1.19 2.49
CA HIS A 8 11.58 -0.76 1.10
C HIS A 8 10.44 0.23 0.87
N GLN A 9 9.26 -0.05 1.41
CA GLN A 9 8.10 0.86 1.34
C GLN A 9 8.39 2.18 2.05
N MET A 10 8.87 2.14 3.30
CA MET A 10 9.22 3.31 4.09
C MET A 10 10.23 4.23 3.36
N THR A 11 11.24 3.63 2.73
CA THR A 11 12.23 4.36 1.95
C THR A 11 11.60 5.06 0.73
N ALA A 12 10.71 4.38 0.02
CA ALA A 12 10.01 4.94 -1.14
C ALA A 12 9.02 6.05 -0.74
N LEU A 13 8.29 5.87 0.35
CA LEU A 13 7.39 6.88 0.91
C LEU A 13 8.14 8.14 1.35
N ARG A 14 9.25 7.97 2.07
CA ARG A 14 10.11 9.09 2.45
C ARG A 14 10.65 9.85 1.24
N ALA A 15 11.09 9.14 0.21
CA ALA A 15 11.58 9.76 -1.03
C ALA A 15 10.49 10.57 -1.75
N ALA A 16 9.22 10.22 -1.55
CA ALA A 16 8.06 10.98 -2.03
C ALA A 16 7.63 12.12 -1.10
N GLY A 17 8.36 12.38 0.00
CA GLY A 17 8.07 13.45 0.95
C GLY A 17 7.09 13.07 2.07
N ILE A 18 6.68 11.80 2.16
CA ILE A 18 5.80 11.30 3.23
C ILE A 18 6.69 10.88 4.41
N THR A 19 6.58 11.63 5.50
CA THR A 19 7.45 11.48 6.67
C THR A 19 6.74 11.03 7.94
N GLU A 20 5.41 11.03 7.95
CA GLU A 20 4.60 10.55 9.07
C GLU A 20 3.86 9.28 8.68
N LEU A 21 4.02 8.22 9.46
CA LEU A 21 3.42 6.93 9.20
C LEU A 21 2.61 6.46 10.41
N VAL A 22 1.44 5.89 10.15
CA VAL A 22 0.70 5.07 11.09
C VAL A 22 0.82 3.62 10.65
N ILE A 23 1.32 2.75 11.49
CA ILE A 23 1.50 1.33 11.19
C ILE A 23 0.56 0.51 12.06
N ASN A 24 -0.37 -0.18 11.44
CA ASN A 24 -1.21 -1.17 12.10
C ASN A 24 -0.37 -2.39 12.51
N THR A 25 -0.46 -2.80 13.77
CA THR A 25 0.32 -3.91 14.31
C THR A 25 -0.61 -4.94 14.95
N GLY A 26 -0.70 -6.10 14.30
CA GLY A 26 -1.37 -7.28 14.83
C GLY A 26 -0.36 -8.35 15.24
N HIS A 27 -0.45 -9.51 14.61
CA HIS A 27 0.51 -10.59 14.81
C HIS A 27 1.95 -10.12 14.55
N LEU A 28 2.87 -10.46 15.45
CA LEU A 28 4.29 -10.03 15.45
C LEU A 28 4.52 -8.51 15.61
N GLY A 29 3.53 -7.75 16.07
CA GLY A 29 3.64 -6.30 16.26
C GLY A 29 4.84 -5.90 17.13
N VAL A 30 5.12 -6.64 18.20
CA VAL A 30 6.28 -6.38 19.09
C VAL A 30 7.61 -6.49 18.35
N GLN A 31 7.76 -7.45 17.45
CA GLN A 31 8.98 -7.57 16.63
C GLN A 31 9.11 -6.39 15.67
N LEU A 32 8.01 -5.99 15.07
CA LEU A 32 7.99 -4.84 14.15
C LEU A 32 8.38 -3.55 14.87
N THR A 33 7.78 -3.28 16.04
CA THR A 33 8.10 -2.09 16.84
C THR A 33 9.55 -2.09 17.36
N SER A 34 10.11 -3.25 17.69
CA SER A 34 11.51 -3.36 18.13
C SER A 34 12.50 -3.07 17.01
N VAL A 35 12.16 -3.39 15.75
CA VAL A 35 13.04 -3.17 14.59
C VAL A 35 12.92 -1.75 14.04
N LEU A 36 11.72 -1.19 14.00
CA LEU A 36 11.48 0.11 13.36
C LEU A 36 11.59 1.28 14.35
N GLY A 37 11.38 1.04 15.65
CA GLY A 37 11.39 2.08 16.68
C GLY A 37 10.34 3.15 16.40
N ASP A 38 10.68 4.40 16.67
CA ASP A 38 9.86 5.58 16.37
C ASP A 38 10.02 6.10 14.93
N GLY A 39 10.86 5.42 14.12
CA GLY A 39 11.15 5.80 12.75
C GLY A 39 12.32 6.78 12.58
N GLY A 40 12.87 7.32 13.66
CA GLY A 40 13.90 8.36 13.61
C GLY A 40 15.14 7.94 12.82
N ILE A 41 15.63 6.71 12.95
CA ILE A 41 16.76 6.18 12.19
C ILE A 41 16.49 6.11 10.67
N TRP A 42 15.23 6.08 10.27
CA TRP A 42 14.77 6.06 8.87
C TRP A 42 14.44 7.47 8.35
N GLY A 43 14.54 8.51 9.21
CA GLY A 43 14.10 9.87 8.90
C GLY A 43 12.59 10.00 8.76
N LEU A 44 11.84 9.21 9.52
CA LEU A 44 10.39 9.13 9.58
C LEU A 44 9.92 9.32 11.02
N ARG A 45 8.62 9.61 11.18
CA ARG A 45 7.91 9.52 12.45
C ARG A 45 6.89 8.41 12.34
N ILE A 46 7.01 7.38 13.19
CA ILE A 46 6.11 6.24 13.20
C ILE A 46 5.24 6.27 14.44
N VAL A 47 3.94 6.16 14.25
CA VAL A 47 2.95 5.91 15.29
C VAL A 47 2.33 4.54 15.05
N TYR A 48 2.17 3.74 16.08
CA TYR A 48 1.61 2.40 15.96
C TYR A 48 0.15 2.38 16.37
N SER A 49 -0.67 1.66 15.57
CA SER A 49 -2.07 1.35 15.87
C SER A 49 -2.17 -0.15 16.19
N PRO A 50 -2.10 -0.56 17.47
CA PRO A 50 -2.14 -1.98 17.82
C PRO A 50 -3.55 -2.55 17.61
N GLU A 51 -3.62 -3.65 16.84
CA GLU A 51 -4.86 -4.39 16.64
C GLU A 51 -5.03 -5.48 17.71
N PRO A 52 -6.27 -5.86 18.04
CA PRO A 52 -6.53 -7.00 18.92
C PRO A 52 -6.02 -8.32 18.28
N PRO A 53 -5.91 -9.42 19.06
CA PRO A 53 -5.47 -10.72 18.55
C PRO A 53 -6.28 -11.23 17.35
N ASP A 54 -7.57 -10.93 17.31
CA ASP A 54 -8.43 -11.18 16.17
C ASP A 54 -8.28 -10.01 15.19
N ALA A 55 -7.53 -10.21 14.11
CA ALA A 55 -7.24 -9.20 13.10
C ALA A 55 -8.52 -8.50 12.61
N LEU A 56 -8.46 -7.17 12.52
CA LEU A 56 -9.60 -6.32 12.16
C LEU A 56 -9.91 -6.31 10.66
N GLU A 57 -9.10 -6.98 9.85
CA GLU A 57 -9.09 -6.83 8.38
C GLU A 57 -8.73 -5.38 7.97
N THR A 58 -8.56 -5.14 6.67
CA THR A 58 -8.05 -3.84 6.20
C THR A 58 -8.98 -2.67 6.55
N GLY A 59 -10.28 -2.85 6.40
CA GLY A 59 -11.26 -1.78 6.70
C GLY A 59 -11.32 -1.44 8.18
N GLY A 60 -11.41 -2.44 9.05
CA GLY A 60 -11.45 -2.26 10.49
C GLY A 60 -10.15 -1.72 11.06
N GLY A 61 -9.00 -2.17 10.55
CA GLY A 61 -7.69 -1.66 10.94
C GLY A 61 -7.52 -0.17 10.59
N ILE A 62 -7.91 0.24 9.38
CA ILE A 62 -7.90 1.66 8.99
C ILE A 62 -8.87 2.47 9.87
N PHE A 63 -10.08 1.97 10.09
CA PHE A 63 -11.07 2.64 10.93
C PHE A 63 -10.53 2.89 12.35
N GLN A 64 -9.87 1.90 12.95
CA GLN A 64 -9.23 2.04 14.26
C GLN A 64 -8.11 3.10 14.25
N ALA A 65 -7.39 3.23 13.13
CA ALA A 65 -6.28 4.17 12.99
C ALA A 65 -6.73 5.62 12.69
N LEU A 66 -8.00 5.87 12.31
CA LEU A 66 -8.49 7.21 11.95
C LEU A 66 -8.17 8.31 12.98
N PRO A 67 -8.29 8.10 14.30
CA PRO A 67 -7.91 9.12 15.28
C PRO A 67 -6.43 9.52 15.23
N LEU A 68 -5.56 8.66 14.71
CA LEU A 68 -4.12 8.91 14.54
C LEU A 68 -3.81 9.54 13.18
N LEU A 69 -4.66 9.31 12.17
CA LEU A 69 -4.51 9.82 10.81
C LEU A 69 -5.04 11.26 10.64
N GLY A 70 -5.97 11.69 11.50
CA GLY A 70 -6.57 13.02 11.43
C GLY A 70 -7.73 13.11 10.43
N SER A 71 -8.06 14.35 10.02
CA SER A 71 -9.21 14.66 9.15
C SER A 71 -8.87 14.80 7.68
N GLU A 72 -7.60 14.84 7.34
CA GLU A 72 -7.16 15.00 5.96
C GLU A 72 -7.13 13.66 5.20
N PRO A 73 -7.16 13.67 3.86
CA PRO A 73 -6.92 12.47 3.07
C PRO A 73 -5.57 11.83 3.41
N PHE A 74 -5.53 10.51 3.41
CA PHE A 74 -4.33 9.75 3.76
C PHE A 74 -4.04 8.63 2.76
N LEU A 75 -2.77 8.32 2.62
CA LEU A 75 -2.28 7.20 1.80
C LEU A 75 -2.34 5.91 2.60
N VAL A 76 -2.86 4.86 1.98
CA VAL A 76 -2.79 3.48 2.47
C VAL A 76 -1.90 2.65 1.55
N VAL A 77 -0.99 1.89 2.14
CA VAL A 77 -0.16 0.91 1.44
C VAL A 77 -0.21 -0.41 2.22
N ASN A 78 -0.59 -1.49 1.55
CA ASN A 78 -0.59 -2.81 2.17
C ASN A 78 0.84 -3.25 2.50
N GLY A 79 1.05 -3.79 3.71
CA GLY A 79 2.37 -4.16 4.23
C GLY A 79 3.05 -5.33 3.50
N ASP A 80 2.29 -6.14 2.77
CA ASP A 80 2.74 -7.30 2.00
C ASP A 80 2.98 -7.00 0.50
N VAL A 81 2.99 -5.74 0.11
CA VAL A 81 3.22 -5.30 -1.27
C VAL A 81 4.66 -4.83 -1.45
N TRP A 82 5.30 -5.28 -2.51
CA TRP A 82 6.50 -4.65 -3.08
C TRP A 82 6.17 -3.96 -4.39
N THR A 83 6.68 -2.74 -4.58
CA THR A 83 6.47 -1.99 -5.82
C THR A 83 7.58 -0.98 -6.05
N ASP A 84 7.79 -0.62 -7.31
CA ASP A 84 8.58 0.55 -7.75
C ASP A 84 7.67 1.73 -8.13
N TYR A 85 6.41 1.73 -7.66
CA TYR A 85 5.46 2.81 -7.91
C TYR A 85 5.99 4.15 -7.37
N PRO A 86 6.03 5.20 -8.22
CA PRO A 86 6.50 6.52 -7.80
C PRO A 86 5.40 7.26 -7.01
N PHE A 87 5.39 7.12 -5.68
CA PHE A 87 4.35 7.67 -4.79
C PHE A 87 4.11 9.19 -4.95
N VAL A 88 5.10 9.93 -5.48
CA VAL A 88 4.94 11.36 -5.82
C VAL A 88 3.85 11.62 -6.88
N ARG A 89 3.42 10.60 -7.64
CA ARG A 89 2.35 10.72 -8.63
C ARG A 89 0.95 10.70 -8.02
N LEU A 90 0.82 10.20 -6.80
CA LEU A 90 -0.50 10.15 -6.14
C LEU A 90 -1.06 11.56 -5.94
N PRO A 91 -2.35 11.76 -6.13
CA PRO A 91 -2.98 13.01 -5.77
C PRO A 91 -2.91 13.21 -4.25
N ALA A 92 -2.68 14.44 -3.81
CA ALA A 92 -2.72 14.77 -2.37
C ALA A 92 -4.10 14.50 -1.76
N ALA A 93 -5.16 14.59 -2.57
CA ALA A 93 -6.53 14.24 -2.19
C ALA A 93 -7.26 13.60 -3.39
N PRO A 94 -8.10 12.58 -3.17
CA PRO A 94 -8.94 12.05 -4.24
C PRO A 94 -10.04 13.04 -4.61
N VAL A 95 -10.51 13.01 -5.86
CA VAL A 95 -11.65 13.82 -6.32
C VAL A 95 -12.94 13.42 -5.58
N GLY A 96 -13.11 12.12 -5.30
CA GLY A 96 -14.21 11.59 -4.49
C GLY A 96 -13.71 11.11 -3.13
N LEU A 97 -14.15 9.92 -2.72
CA LEU A 97 -13.81 9.31 -1.43
C LEU A 97 -12.53 8.47 -1.50
N ALA A 98 -12.14 8.01 -2.69
CA ALA A 98 -10.95 7.18 -2.87
C ALA A 98 -10.30 7.38 -4.24
N HIS A 99 -8.97 7.21 -4.28
CA HIS A 99 -8.19 7.02 -5.50
C HIS A 99 -7.37 5.74 -5.37
N LEU A 100 -7.51 4.82 -6.33
CA LEU A 100 -6.89 3.49 -6.29
C LEU A 100 -5.81 3.35 -7.34
N VAL A 101 -4.70 2.72 -6.98
CA VAL A 101 -3.73 2.22 -7.96
C VAL A 101 -4.10 0.78 -8.31
N LEU A 102 -4.35 0.52 -9.58
CA LEU A 102 -4.64 -0.81 -10.12
C LEU A 102 -3.46 -1.30 -10.94
N VAL A 103 -3.26 -2.61 -10.97
CA VAL A 103 -2.16 -3.27 -11.68
C VAL A 103 -2.67 -4.41 -12.56
N ASP A 104 -1.82 -4.90 -13.46
CA ASP A 104 -2.12 -6.10 -14.25
C ASP A 104 -2.35 -7.30 -13.32
N ASN A 105 -3.25 -8.19 -13.73
CA ASN A 105 -3.63 -9.33 -12.91
C ASN A 105 -2.46 -10.33 -12.79
N PRO A 106 -2.01 -10.63 -11.57
CA PRO A 106 -1.00 -11.67 -11.37
C PRO A 106 -1.60 -13.05 -11.65
N SER A 107 -0.74 -14.03 -11.93
CA SER A 107 -1.17 -15.40 -12.31
C SER A 107 -2.07 -16.07 -11.28
N HIS A 108 -1.92 -15.74 -10.00
CA HIS A 108 -2.73 -16.28 -8.91
C HIS A 108 -4.05 -15.53 -8.68
N HIS A 109 -4.26 -14.39 -9.36
CA HIS A 109 -5.51 -13.61 -9.32
C HIS A 109 -5.92 -13.13 -10.73
N PRO A 110 -6.18 -14.06 -11.67
CA PRO A 110 -6.36 -13.73 -13.09
C PRO A 110 -7.64 -12.97 -13.40
N VAL A 111 -8.63 -12.97 -12.50
CA VAL A 111 -9.93 -12.30 -12.69
C VAL A 111 -9.86 -10.81 -12.40
N GLY A 112 -8.96 -10.37 -11.50
CA GLY A 112 -8.88 -9.00 -11.03
C GLY A 112 -10.05 -8.58 -10.14
N ASP A 113 -9.96 -7.36 -9.60
CA ASP A 113 -10.91 -6.83 -8.62
C ASP A 113 -11.89 -5.83 -9.23
N PHE A 114 -11.39 -4.88 -10.02
CA PHE A 114 -12.14 -3.71 -10.47
C PHE A 114 -11.83 -3.35 -11.92
N SER A 115 -12.78 -2.73 -12.61
CA SER A 115 -12.58 -2.15 -13.92
C SER A 115 -12.19 -0.67 -13.83
N LEU A 116 -11.38 -0.21 -14.78
CA LEU A 116 -10.98 1.20 -14.91
C LEU A 116 -11.46 1.76 -16.24
N ARG A 117 -12.27 2.82 -16.19
CA ARG A 117 -12.77 3.51 -17.37
C ARG A 117 -12.71 5.02 -17.19
N ASN A 118 -11.96 5.70 -18.06
CA ASN A 118 -11.83 7.16 -18.04
C ASN A 118 -11.42 7.72 -16.67
N GLY A 119 -10.51 7.03 -15.96
CA GLY A 119 -10.05 7.42 -14.62
C GLY A 119 -11.03 7.13 -13.49
N ARG A 120 -12.19 6.50 -13.76
CA ARG A 120 -13.14 6.02 -12.75
C ARG A 120 -12.98 4.53 -12.54
N VAL A 121 -13.03 4.12 -11.28
CA VAL A 121 -13.02 2.71 -10.89
C VAL A 121 -14.45 2.22 -10.73
N GLU A 122 -14.77 1.09 -11.37
CA GLU A 122 -16.09 0.48 -11.37
C GLU A 122 -15.99 -0.97 -10.88
N GLU A 123 -16.99 -1.44 -10.15
CA GLU A 123 -17.02 -2.82 -9.64
C GLU A 123 -17.10 -3.85 -10.78
N THR A 124 -17.79 -3.52 -11.86
CA THR A 124 -18.02 -4.40 -13.00
C THR A 124 -17.50 -3.78 -14.29
N GLY A 125 -17.11 -4.63 -15.24
CA GLY A 125 -16.65 -4.20 -16.58
C GLY A 125 -15.97 -5.34 -17.32
N ALA A 126 -15.72 -5.15 -18.63
CA ALA A 126 -15.18 -6.18 -19.51
C ALA A 126 -13.71 -6.55 -19.20
N ALA A 127 -12.92 -5.58 -18.73
CA ALA A 127 -11.53 -5.78 -18.36
C ALA A 127 -11.35 -5.34 -16.91
N ARG A 128 -10.96 -6.29 -16.05
CA ARG A 128 -10.71 -6.01 -14.62
C ARG A 128 -9.21 -6.06 -14.36
N LEU A 129 -8.78 -5.22 -13.45
CA LEU A 129 -7.43 -5.09 -12.95
C LEU A 129 -7.39 -5.44 -11.46
N THR A 130 -6.24 -5.80 -10.96
CA THR A 130 -6.03 -6.09 -9.54
C THR A 130 -5.82 -4.80 -8.76
N PHE A 131 -6.46 -4.66 -7.61
CA PHE A 131 -6.17 -3.58 -6.66
C PHE A 131 -4.80 -3.82 -6.03
N SER A 132 -3.90 -2.88 -6.23
CA SER A 132 -2.50 -3.02 -5.81
C SER A 132 -2.29 -2.97 -4.29
N GLY A 133 -3.30 -2.62 -3.50
CA GLY A 133 -3.14 -2.30 -2.08
C GLY A 133 -2.60 -0.89 -1.83
N ILE A 134 -2.54 -0.02 -2.86
CA ILE A 134 -2.14 1.38 -2.76
C ILE A 134 -3.35 2.26 -3.06
N SER A 135 -3.71 3.14 -2.13
CA SER A 135 -4.85 4.04 -2.30
C SER A 135 -4.72 5.32 -1.49
N VAL A 136 -5.28 6.41 -1.99
CA VAL A 136 -5.51 7.63 -1.21
C VAL A 136 -6.99 7.66 -0.83
N LEU A 137 -7.27 7.72 0.45
CA LEU A 137 -8.61 7.64 1.01
C LEU A 137 -8.95 8.92 1.78
N ARG A 138 -10.25 9.25 1.79
CA ARG A 138 -10.79 10.26 2.71
C ARG A 138 -11.37 9.59 3.95
N PRO A 139 -11.25 10.19 5.14
CA PRO A 139 -11.90 9.68 6.36
C PRO A 139 -13.41 9.48 6.20
N GLU A 140 -14.06 10.28 5.37
CA GLU A 140 -15.51 10.23 5.10
C GLU A 140 -15.96 8.89 4.47
N LEU A 141 -15.04 8.14 3.85
CA LEU A 141 -15.32 6.77 3.37
C LEU A 141 -15.81 5.87 4.51
N PHE A 142 -15.42 6.16 5.74
CA PHE A 142 -15.72 5.39 6.94
C PHE A 142 -16.84 5.97 7.80
N ALA A 143 -17.52 7.05 7.36
CA ALA A 143 -18.50 7.79 8.17
C ALA A 143 -19.64 6.95 8.73
N ASN A 144 -20.02 5.86 8.05
CA ASN A 144 -21.10 4.95 8.47
C ASN A 144 -20.58 3.61 9.02
N CYS A 145 -19.29 3.54 9.38
CA CYS A 145 -18.71 2.34 9.97
C CYS A 145 -18.80 2.36 11.49
N ALA A 146 -18.77 1.18 12.07
CA ALA A 146 -18.65 0.97 13.52
C ALA A 146 -17.34 0.23 13.80
N PRO A 147 -16.79 0.35 15.03
CA PRO A 147 -15.61 -0.42 15.44
C PRO A 147 -15.84 -1.93 15.25
N GLY A 148 -14.82 -2.62 14.77
CA GLY A 148 -14.87 -4.07 14.59
C GLY A 148 -14.12 -4.55 13.34
N ARG A 149 -14.29 -5.82 13.06
CA ARG A 149 -13.65 -6.50 11.95
C ARG A 149 -14.49 -6.36 10.67
N PHE A 150 -13.92 -5.72 9.65
CA PHE A 150 -14.54 -5.65 8.32
C PHE A 150 -13.51 -5.37 7.21
N PRO A 151 -13.75 -5.88 5.99
CA PRO A 151 -12.89 -5.64 4.85
C PRO A 151 -13.13 -4.24 4.23
N LEU A 152 -12.10 -3.69 3.59
CA LEU A 152 -12.19 -2.41 2.87
C LEU A 152 -13.01 -2.51 1.57
N GLY A 153 -12.99 -3.67 0.91
CA GLY A 153 -13.62 -3.86 -0.40
C GLY A 153 -15.08 -3.44 -0.50
N PRO A 154 -15.98 -3.82 0.42
CA PRO A 154 -17.38 -3.38 0.41
C PRO A 154 -17.57 -1.87 0.48
N LEU A 155 -16.74 -1.15 1.23
CA LEU A 155 -16.78 0.32 1.31
C LEU A 155 -16.41 0.93 -0.04
N LEU A 156 -15.35 0.45 -0.67
CA LEU A 156 -14.94 0.89 -2.00
C LEU A 156 -16.04 0.62 -3.04
N ARG A 157 -16.66 -0.57 -3.03
CA ARG A 157 -17.77 -0.91 -3.96
C ARG A 157 -18.97 0.03 -3.80
N ARG A 158 -19.35 0.33 -2.56
CA ARG A 158 -20.40 1.32 -2.31
C ARG A 158 -20.02 2.69 -2.87
N ALA A 159 -18.80 3.16 -2.59
CA ALA A 159 -18.31 4.43 -3.12
C ALA A 159 -18.21 4.43 -4.66
N MET A 160 -17.91 3.28 -5.30
CA MET A 160 -17.94 3.13 -6.76
C MET A 160 -19.35 3.30 -7.33
N THR A 161 -20.36 2.74 -6.68
CA THR A 161 -21.77 2.91 -7.08
C THR A 161 -22.17 4.38 -7.11
N ASP A 162 -21.64 5.18 -6.18
CA ASP A 162 -21.88 6.63 -6.08
C ASP A 162 -20.92 7.45 -6.97
N GLY A 163 -20.08 6.80 -7.79
CA GLY A 163 -19.09 7.45 -8.66
C GLY A 163 -17.97 8.18 -7.92
N GLN A 164 -17.73 7.83 -6.64
CA GLN A 164 -16.79 8.50 -5.73
C GLN A 164 -15.41 7.84 -5.72
N VAL A 165 -15.09 6.95 -6.66
CA VAL A 165 -13.79 6.28 -6.72
C VAL A 165 -13.12 6.54 -8.07
N THR A 166 -11.95 7.15 -8.01
CA THR A 166 -11.05 7.32 -9.15
C THR A 166 -9.88 6.34 -9.07
N GLY A 167 -9.11 6.22 -10.14
CA GLY A 167 -7.92 5.38 -10.12
C GLY A 167 -7.07 5.52 -11.35
N GLU A 168 -5.94 4.85 -11.28
CA GLU A 168 -5.00 4.73 -12.40
C GLU A 168 -4.54 3.29 -12.59
N HIS A 169 -4.08 2.96 -13.79
CA HIS A 169 -3.45 1.69 -14.11
C HIS A 169 -1.93 1.85 -14.10
N TYR A 170 -1.27 1.22 -13.14
CA TYR A 170 0.18 1.16 -13.06
C TYR A 170 0.70 -0.13 -13.70
N ARG A 171 1.67 0.01 -14.61
CA ARG A 171 2.26 -1.11 -15.39
C ARG A 171 3.74 -1.36 -15.05
N GLY A 172 4.23 -0.78 -13.97
CA GLY A 172 5.59 -1.03 -13.46
C GLY A 172 5.67 -2.26 -12.57
N GLY A 173 6.73 -2.34 -11.78
CA GLY A 173 6.96 -3.46 -10.88
C GLY A 173 6.00 -3.44 -9.71
N TRP A 174 5.25 -4.53 -9.55
CA TRP A 174 4.38 -4.76 -8.42
C TRP A 174 4.31 -6.25 -8.10
N ARG A 175 4.33 -6.60 -6.81
CA ARG A 175 4.19 -7.97 -6.32
C ARG A 175 3.47 -7.99 -4.98
N ASP A 176 2.54 -8.89 -4.84
CA ASP A 176 1.97 -9.35 -3.59
C ASP A 176 2.88 -10.40 -2.97
N ILE A 177 3.35 -10.16 -1.76
CA ILE A 177 4.33 -10.98 -1.02
C ILE A 177 3.63 -11.75 0.13
N GLY A 178 2.46 -12.28 -0.14
CA GLY A 178 1.66 -13.01 0.85
C GLY A 178 2.20 -14.40 1.26
N THR A 179 3.39 -14.83 0.74
CA THR A 179 3.99 -16.12 1.13
C THR A 179 5.52 -16.02 1.28
N PRO A 180 6.14 -16.88 2.14
CA PRO A 180 7.59 -16.94 2.27
C PRO A 180 8.30 -17.24 0.95
N GLN A 181 7.70 -18.06 0.08
CA GLN A 181 8.26 -18.38 -1.23
C GLN A 181 8.34 -17.11 -2.11
N ARG A 182 7.27 -16.32 -2.22
CA ARG A 182 7.27 -15.08 -2.99
C ARG A 182 8.28 -14.07 -2.45
N LEU A 183 8.47 -14.03 -1.12
CA LEU A 183 9.50 -13.21 -0.49
C LEU A 183 10.91 -13.63 -0.92
N ALA A 184 11.20 -14.93 -0.94
CA ALA A 184 12.49 -15.45 -1.37
C ALA A 184 12.77 -15.17 -2.86
N GLU A 185 11.75 -15.30 -3.72
CA GLU A 185 11.83 -14.98 -5.15
C GLU A 185 12.14 -13.49 -5.37
N LEU A 186 11.43 -12.59 -4.65
CA LEU A 186 11.69 -11.16 -4.70
C LEU A 186 13.11 -10.81 -4.22
N ASP A 187 13.55 -11.38 -3.10
CA ASP A 187 14.91 -11.14 -2.56
C ASP A 187 15.98 -11.53 -3.58
N GLY A 188 15.83 -12.70 -4.23
CA GLY A 188 16.72 -13.15 -5.29
C GLY A 188 16.75 -12.21 -6.49
N GLU A 189 15.61 -11.67 -6.91
CA GLU A 189 15.51 -10.73 -8.02
C GLU A 189 16.17 -9.39 -7.68
N LEU A 190 15.87 -8.82 -6.52
CA LEU A 190 16.46 -7.56 -6.08
C LEU A 190 17.97 -7.63 -5.91
N ARG A 191 18.50 -8.77 -5.43
CA ARG A 191 19.96 -9.01 -5.36
C ARG A 191 20.61 -9.04 -6.74
N ARG A 192 19.96 -9.65 -7.75
CA ARG A 192 20.45 -9.65 -9.14
C ARG A 192 20.50 -8.24 -9.71
N ARG A 193 19.41 -7.48 -9.60
CA ARG A 193 19.34 -6.09 -10.05
C ARG A 193 20.43 -5.20 -9.44
N HIS A 194 20.69 -5.33 -8.14
CA HIS A 194 21.76 -4.60 -7.46
C HIS A 194 23.16 -4.96 -7.98
N LYS A 195 23.43 -6.24 -8.33
CA LYS A 195 24.70 -6.66 -8.91
C LYS A 195 24.90 -6.05 -10.30
N GLU A 196 23.87 -6.09 -11.13
CA GLU A 196 23.89 -5.53 -12.49
C GLU A 196 24.12 -4.01 -12.48
N GLN A 197 23.48 -3.30 -11.58
CA GLN A 197 23.68 -1.84 -11.42
C GLN A 197 25.11 -1.50 -10.99
N ARG A 198 25.71 -2.28 -10.09
CA ARG A 198 27.10 -2.09 -9.65
C ARG A 198 28.11 -2.40 -10.75
N SER A 199 27.87 -3.39 -11.59
CA SER A 199 28.77 -3.75 -12.71
C SER A 199 28.69 -2.75 -13.86
N ASN A 200 27.58 -2.01 -13.99
CA ASN A 200 27.37 -1.00 -15.04
C ASN A 200 27.73 0.43 -14.61
N SER A 201 28.12 0.65 -13.36
CA SER A 201 28.64 1.95 -12.92
C SER A 201 30.08 2.11 -13.44
N PRO A 202 30.38 3.13 -14.29
CA PRO A 202 31.73 3.36 -14.75
C PRO A 202 32.63 3.64 -13.54
N SER A 203 33.77 2.96 -13.46
CA SER A 203 34.84 3.32 -12.54
C SER A 203 35.23 4.76 -12.83
N ILE A 204 34.90 5.68 -11.92
CA ILE A 204 35.50 7.02 -11.93
C ILE A 204 36.95 6.76 -11.58
N GLY A 205 37.80 6.73 -12.61
CA GLY A 205 39.23 6.63 -12.46
C GLY A 205 39.75 7.89 -11.79
N ASP A 206 40.68 7.68 -10.89
CA ASP A 206 41.51 8.71 -10.24
C ASP A 206 42.21 9.64 -11.22
#